data_bf5405430d1b5351db5e189db4c592fb
#
_entry.id   bf5405430d1b5351db5e189db4c592fb
#
_cell.length_a   1.000
_cell.length_b   1.000
_cell.length_c   1.000
_cell.angle_alpha   90.00
_cell.angle_beta   90.00
_cell.angle_gamma   90.00
#
_symmetry.space_group_name_H-M   'P 1'
#
loop_
_entity.id
_entity.type
_entity.pdbx_description
1 polymer ?
#
loop_
_entity_poly.entity_id
_entity_poly.type
_entity_poly.pdbx_seq_one_letter_code
_entity_poly.pdbx_strand_id
1 'polypeptide(L)'
;MNKIYKVFQNDFVYANPNDLIVFLENHDTSRINEIASEFYQYKLMTTLLATVRGVPQTYYGTEINMRGAKEKGDADLRRDFPGGWPSDTRTAFNKAGRTEVENNYFDFTAQLFNWRKNEPVIHFGKTMHYAPQNEVYVYFR
;
A
#
# COMPACT_ATOMS: atom_id res chain seq x y z
N MET A 1 1.17 -6.57 14.68
CA MET A 1 -0.25 -6.24 15.01
C MET A 1 -0.37 -5.21 16.13
N ASN A 2 0.26 -5.40 17.29
CA ASN A 2 0.18 -4.45 18.42
C ASN A 2 0.57 -3.00 18.09
N LYS A 3 1.55 -2.77 17.20
CA LYS A 3 1.94 -1.41 16.80
C LYS A 3 0.80 -0.69 16.06
N ILE A 4 0.12 -1.38 15.14
CA ILE A 4 -1.03 -0.82 14.39
C ILE A 4 -2.18 -0.49 15.35
N TYR A 5 -2.52 -1.42 16.23
CA TYR A 5 -3.54 -1.21 17.25
C TYR A 5 -3.26 0.04 18.10
N LYS A 6 -2.02 0.19 18.61
CA LYS A 6 -1.61 1.35 19.42
C LYS A 6 -1.71 2.67 18.66
N VAL A 7 -1.45 2.67 17.35
CA VAL A 7 -1.62 3.89 16.52
C VAL A 7 -3.09 4.29 16.47
N PHE A 8 -3.99 3.34 16.21
CA PHE A 8 -5.43 3.63 16.13
C PHE A 8 -6.08 3.94 17.47
N GLN A 9 -5.53 3.45 18.59
CA GLN A 9 -5.97 3.85 19.93
C GLN A 9 -5.85 5.36 20.17
N ASN A 10 -4.96 6.04 19.46
CA ASN A 10 -4.74 7.49 19.59
C ASN A 10 -5.60 8.32 18.65
N ASP A 11 -6.55 7.71 17.93
CA ASP A 11 -7.41 8.44 16.98
C ASP A 11 -8.21 9.56 17.63
N PHE A 12 -8.48 9.46 18.93
CA PHE A 12 -9.19 10.51 19.71
C PHE A 12 -8.44 11.84 19.80
N VAL A 13 -7.12 11.89 19.50
CA VAL A 13 -6.34 13.14 19.52
C VAL A 13 -6.53 13.96 18.24
N TYR A 14 -7.10 13.38 17.21
CA TYR A 14 -7.30 14.02 15.89
C TYR A 14 -8.74 14.48 15.73
N ALA A 15 -8.93 15.67 15.15
CA ALA A 15 -10.26 16.20 14.88
C ALA A 15 -11.07 15.28 13.95
N ASN A 16 -10.41 14.75 12.92
CA ASN A 16 -10.97 13.74 12.02
C ASN A 16 -9.86 12.76 11.56
N PRO A 17 -9.80 11.54 12.12
CA PRO A 17 -8.80 10.55 11.71
C PRO A 17 -8.91 10.13 10.24
N ASN A 18 -10.06 10.32 9.59
CA ASN A 18 -10.22 9.98 8.17
C ASN A 18 -9.45 10.94 7.23
N ASP A 19 -9.03 12.10 7.70
CA ASP A 19 -8.27 13.08 6.93
C ASP A 19 -6.75 12.85 7.01
N LEU A 20 -6.29 11.90 7.83
CA LEU A 20 -4.89 11.56 7.95
C LEU A 20 -4.39 10.78 6.74
N ILE A 21 -3.23 11.15 6.22
CA ILE A 21 -2.55 10.35 5.21
C ILE A 21 -1.97 9.09 5.86
N VAL A 22 -2.24 7.94 5.26
CA VAL A 22 -1.69 6.64 5.67
C VAL A 22 -0.95 6.00 4.51
N PHE A 23 0.21 5.42 4.78
CA PHE A 23 1.05 4.80 3.75
C PHE A 23 1.83 3.62 4.32
N LEU A 24 2.24 2.71 3.44
CA LEU A 24 3.13 1.59 3.75
C LEU A 24 4.59 1.92 3.44
N GLU A 25 4.79 2.77 2.44
CA GLU A 25 6.09 3.21 1.95
C GLU A 25 6.02 4.62 1.37
N ASN A 26 7.17 5.24 1.23
CA ASN A 26 7.36 6.49 0.51
C ASN A 26 8.79 6.56 -0.09
N HIS A 27 9.19 7.71 -0.59
CA HIS A 27 10.51 7.93 -1.18
C HIS A 27 11.70 7.87 -0.17
N ASP A 28 11.42 7.81 1.13
CA ASP A 28 12.43 7.79 2.20
C ASP A 28 12.49 6.46 2.97
N THR A 29 11.60 5.53 2.67
CA THR A 29 11.54 4.21 3.32
C THR A 29 11.85 3.10 2.34
N SER A 30 12.23 1.92 2.85
CA SER A 30 12.30 0.73 2.00
C SER A 30 10.95 0.47 1.33
N ARG A 31 11.00 0.02 0.06
CA ARG A 31 9.80 -0.36 -0.70
C ARG A 31 9.07 -1.49 0.00
N ILE A 32 7.73 -1.44 -0.02
CA ILE A 32 6.93 -2.49 0.60
C ILE A 32 7.21 -3.87 -0.02
N ASN A 33 7.47 -3.91 -1.32
CA ASN A 33 7.78 -5.14 -2.04
C ASN A 33 9.18 -5.71 -1.73
N GLU A 34 10.05 -4.93 -1.09
CA GLU A 34 11.29 -5.43 -0.49
C GLU A 34 11.03 -6.16 0.83
N ILE A 35 10.07 -5.67 1.60
CA ILE A 35 9.69 -6.21 2.92
C ILE A 35 8.71 -7.38 2.75
N ALA A 36 7.70 -7.23 1.91
CA ALA A 36 6.73 -8.25 1.55
C ALA A 36 7.26 -9.05 0.36
N SER A 37 8.15 -10.01 0.60
CA SER A 37 8.82 -10.78 -0.45
C SER A 37 7.87 -11.66 -1.26
N GLU A 38 6.72 -12.02 -0.66
CA GLU A 38 5.73 -12.89 -1.26
C GLU A 38 4.45 -12.12 -1.63
N PHE A 39 3.81 -12.50 -2.73
CA PHE A 39 2.61 -11.81 -3.23
C PHE A 39 1.46 -11.81 -2.22
N TYR A 40 1.28 -12.86 -1.41
CA TYR A 40 0.23 -12.87 -0.38
C TYR A 40 0.48 -11.83 0.71
N GLN A 41 1.74 -11.57 1.07
CA GLN A 41 2.10 -10.54 2.05
C GLN A 41 1.78 -9.15 1.51
N TYR A 42 2.13 -8.89 0.25
CA TYR A 42 1.74 -7.67 -0.45
C TYR A 42 0.23 -7.45 -0.42
N LYS A 43 -0.55 -8.51 -0.76
CA LYS A 43 -2.02 -8.44 -0.72
C LYS A 43 -2.54 -8.08 0.67
N LEU A 44 -2.02 -8.71 1.72
CA LEU A 44 -2.44 -8.42 3.10
C LEU A 44 -2.16 -6.96 3.48
N MET A 45 -0.94 -6.47 3.22
CA MET A 45 -0.52 -5.12 3.58
C MET A 45 -1.28 -4.06 2.79
N THR A 46 -1.46 -4.27 1.49
CA THR A 46 -2.19 -3.34 0.62
C THR A 46 -3.69 -3.34 0.95
N THR A 47 -4.27 -4.49 1.30
CA THR A 47 -5.66 -4.57 1.78
C THR A 47 -5.83 -3.80 3.09
N LEU A 48 -4.90 -3.95 4.03
CA LEU A 48 -4.92 -3.16 5.26
C LEU A 48 -4.89 -1.65 4.93
N LEU A 49 -3.96 -1.21 4.08
CA LEU A 49 -3.87 0.20 3.65
C LEU A 49 -5.18 0.69 3.02
N ALA A 50 -5.80 -0.13 2.17
CA ALA A 50 -7.03 0.25 1.47
C ALA A 50 -8.26 0.29 2.37
N THR A 51 -8.25 -0.36 3.53
CA THR A 51 -9.44 -0.53 4.37
C THR A 51 -9.38 0.18 5.71
N VAL A 52 -8.21 0.57 6.20
CA VAL A 52 -8.09 1.39 7.41
C VAL A 52 -8.61 2.81 7.18
N ARG A 53 -8.86 3.53 8.28
CA ARG A 53 -9.22 4.95 8.23
C ARG A 53 -8.08 5.79 7.65
N GLY A 54 -8.42 6.90 7.02
CA GLY A 54 -7.48 7.84 6.41
C GLY A 54 -7.43 7.76 4.89
N VAL A 55 -6.61 8.63 4.31
CA VAL A 55 -6.38 8.73 2.88
C VAL A 55 -5.16 7.88 2.52
N PRO A 56 -5.34 6.75 1.81
CA PRO A 56 -4.21 5.89 1.46
C PRO A 56 -3.33 6.56 0.43
N GLN A 57 -2.03 6.61 0.71
CA GLN A 57 -1.01 7.02 -0.24
C GLN A 57 -0.23 5.79 -0.70
N THR A 58 -0.13 5.60 -2.01
CA THR A 58 0.76 4.62 -2.64
C THR A 58 1.93 5.34 -3.29
N TYR A 59 3.10 4.73 -3.27
CA TYR A 59 4.26 5.26 -3.98
C TYR A 59 4.33 4.62 -5.37
N TYR A 60 4.79 5.36 -6.39
CA TYR A 60 4.82 4.87 -7.77
C TYR A 60 5.61 3.56 -7.89
N GLY A 61 5.13 2.65 -8.72
CA GLY A 61 5.77 1.36 -8.96
C GLY A 61 5.49 0.28 -7.91
N THR A 62 4.82 0.62 -6.79
CA THR A 62 4.34 -0.35 -5.81
C THR A 62 3.43 -1.37 -6.48
N GLU A 63 2.56 -0.89 -7.37
CA GLU A 63 1.59 -1.67 -8.13
C GLU A 63 2.18 -2.61 -9.18
N ILE A 64 3.46 -2.48 -9.49
CA ILE A 64 4.18 -3.36 -10.42
C ILE A 64 5.37 -4.07 -9.76
N ASN A 65 5.31 -4.25 -8.44
CA ASN A 65 6.34 -4.94 -7.66
C ASN A 65 7.73 -4.30 -7.72
N MET A 66 7.84 -2.98 -7.88
CA MET A 66 9.15 -2.31 -7.75
C MET A 66 9.68 -2.48 -6.33
N ARG A 67 10.97 -2.85 -6.24
CA ARG A 67 11.67 -3.09 -4.98
C ARG A 67 12.73 -2.01 -4.76
N GLY A 68 13.15 -1.84 -3.52
CA GLY A 68 14.23 -0.94 -3.14
C GLY A 68 14.43 -0.96 -1.63
N ALA A 69 15.68 -0.98 -1.21
CA ALA A 69 16.09 -1.09 0.17
C ALA A 69 16.75 0.21 0.64
N LYS A 70 16.30 0.74 1.79
CA LYS A 70 16.81 2.02 2.33
C LYS A 70 18.32 1.99 2.60
N GLU A 71 18.84 0.87 3.04
CA GLU A 71 20.25 0.65 3.30
C GLU A 71 21.13 0.73 2.05
N LYS A 72 20.56 0.61 0.85
CA LYS A 72 21.24 0.80 -0.45
C LYS A 72 21.21 2.23 -0.95
N GLY A 73 20.56 3.13 -0.20
CA GLY A 73 20.49 4.55 -0.51
C GLY A 73 19.28 4.96 -1.34
N ASP A 74 19.11 6.26 -1.50
CA ASP A 74 17.94 6.87 -2.14
C ASP A 74 17.78 6.49 -3.61
N ALA A 75 18.87 6.29 -4.33
CA ALA A 75 18.83 5.87 -5.74
C ALA A 75 18.15 4.49 -5.91
N ASP A 76 18.31 3.57 -4.94
CA ASP A 76 17.64 2.27 -4.96
C ASP A 76 16.14 2.39 -4.70
N LEU A 77 15.72 3.36 -3.90
CA LEU A 77 14.31 3.63 -3.60
C LEU A 77 13.58 4.34 -4.74
N ARG A 78 14.28 5.20 -5.47
CA ARG A 78 13.75 6.18 -6.43
C ARG A 78 14.10 5.84 -7.88
N ARG A 79 14.24 4.54 -8.19
CA ARG A 79 14.50 4.09 -9.55
C ARG A 79 13.39 4.53 -10.49
N ASP A 80 13.75 4.78 -11.75
CA ASP A 80 12.80 5.16 -12.78
C ASP A 80 11.72 4.09 -12.99
N PHE A 81 10.51 4.54 -13.26
CA PHE A 81 9.43 3.65 -13.67
C PHE A 81 9.69 3.15 -15.09
N PRO A 82 9.62 1.81 -15.34
CA PRO A 82 9.93 1.26 -16.66
C PRO A 82 9.01 1.83 -17.76
N GLY A 83 9.58 2.45 -18.77
CA GLY A 83 8.87 3.11 -19.87
C GLY A 83 8.70 4.62 -19.66
N GLY A 84 9.32 5.20 -18.62
CA GLY A 84 9.31 6.64 -18.38
C GLY A 84 10.21 7.45 -19.32
N TRP A 85 11.18 6.79 -19.96
CA TRP A 85 12.18 7.46 -20.81
C TRP A 85 12.19 6.89 -22.23
N PRO A 86 12.54 7.71 -23.25
CA PRO A 86 12.62 7.25 -24.65
C PRO A 86 13.61 6.10 -24.89
N SER A 87 14.61 5.97 -24.03
CA SER A 87 15.64 4.92 -24.09
C SER A 87 15.21 3.59 -23.48
N ASP A 88 14.05 3.53 -22.81
CA ASP A 88 13.59 2.31 -22.17
C ASP A 88 13.21 1.25 -23.21
N THR A 89 13.69 0.03 -23.00
CA THR A 89 13.46 -1.10 -23.89
C THR A 89 12.08 -1.75 -23.71
N ARG A 90 11.38 -1.38 -22.61
CA ARG A 90 10.01 -1.84 -22.31
C ARG A 90 9.22 -0.75 -21.59
N THR A 91 7.91 -0.90 -21.54
CA THR A 91 7.05 -0.01 -20.79
C THR A 91 6.09 -0.78 -19.88
N ALA A 92 6.07 -0.46 -18.59
CA ALA A 92 5.12 -1.03 -17.64
C ALA A 92 3.78 -0.25 -17.57
N PHE A 93 3.62 0.81 -18.34
CA PHE A 93 2.35 1.56 -18.41
C PHE A 93 1.22 0.75 -19.06
N ASN A 94 1.55 -0.22 -19.90
CA ASN A 94 0.56 -1.08 -20.52
C ASN A 94 0.75 -2.56 -20.15
N LYS A 95 -0.32 -3.35 -20.27
CA LYS A 95 -0.35 -4.75 -19.89
C LYS A 95 0.69 -5.60 -20.65
N ALA A 96 0.86 -5.33 -21.93
CA ALA A 96 1.77 -6.10 -22.79
C ALA A 96 3.26 -5.89 -22.45
N GLY A 97 3.60 -4.74 -21.88
CA GLY A 97 4.97 -4.43 -21.48
C GLY A 97 5.30 -4.83 -20.02
N ARG A 98 4.30 -5.24 -19.24
CA ARG A 98 4.50 -5.80 -17.91
C ARG A 98 4.77 -7.30 -17.99
N THR A 99 5.59 -7.81 -17.07
CA THR A 99 5.73 -9.24 -16.82
C THR A 99 4.44 -9.81 -16.23
N GLU A 100 4.31 -11.14 -16.19
CA GLU A 100 3.18 -11.80 -15.52
C GLU A 100 3.08 -11.42 -14.05
N VAL A 101 4.22 -11.38 -13.34
CA VAL A 101 4.27 -10.97 -11.92
C VAL A 101 3.80 -9.53 -11.77
N GLU A 102 4.31 -8.60 -12.58
CA GLU A 102 3.89 -7.19 -12.53
C GLU A 102 2.39 -7.03 -12.85
N ASN A 103 1.84 -7.82 -13.78
CA ASN A 103 0.42 -7.83 -14.08
C ASN A 103 -0.41 -8.32 -12.87
N ASN A 104 0.02 -9.36 -12.18
CA ASN A 104 -0.67 -9.87 -10.99
C ASN A 104 -0.75 -8.81 -9.88
N TYR A 105 0.34 -8.08 -9.63
CA TYR A 105 0.38 -6.98 -8.66
C TYR A 105 -0.52 -5.81 -9.10
N PHE A 106 -0.43 -5.44 -10.37
CA PHE A 106 -1.21 -4.34 -10.95
C PHE A 106 -2.71 -4.64 -10.91
N ASP A 107 -3.11 -5.81 -11.39
CA ASP A 107 -4.53 -6.21 -11.48
C ASP A 107 -5.16 -6.28 -10.07
N PHE A 108 -4.45 -6.85 -9.09
CA PHE A 108 -4.91 -6.85 -7.70
C PHE A 108 -5.06 -5.44 -7.14
N THR A 109 -4.06 -4.59 -7.33
CA THR A 109 -4.06 -3.21 -6.82
C THR A 109 -5.20 -2.40 -7.44
N ALA A 110 -5.35 -2.49 -8.76
CA ALA A 110 -6.42 -1.82 -9.50
C ALA A 110 -7.80 -2.28 -9.04
N GLN A 111 -8.01 -3.59 -8.88
CA GLN A 111 -9.28 -4.14 -8.38
C GLN A 111 -9.60 -3.63 -6.98
N LEU A 112 -8.63 -3.69 -6.06
CA LEU A 112 -8.81 -3.29 -4.67
C LEU A 112 -9.14 -1.79 -4.53
N PHE A 113 -8.40 -0.92 -5.21
CA PHE A 113 -8.63 0.52 -5.12
C PHE A 113 -9.86 0.99 -5.89
N ASN A 114 -10.24 0.33 -6.99
CA ASN A 114 -11.52 0.57 -7.65
C ASN A 114 -12.71 0.14 -6.78
N TRP A 115 -12.60 -0.99 -6.09
CA TRP A 115 -13.59 -1.38 -5.08
C TRP A 115 -13.67 -0.32 -3.98
N ARG A 116 -12.53 0.04 -3.33
CA ARG A 116 -12.49 1.08 -2.28
C ARG A 116 -13.19 2.36 -2.73
N LYS A 117 -12.93 2.83 -3.96
CA LYS A 117 -13.49 4.07 -4.50
C LYS A 117 -15.02 4.12 -4.41
N ASN A 118 -15.67 2.97 -4.51
CA ASN A 118 -17.13 2.84 -4.54
C ASN A 118 -17.74 2.42 -3.19
N GLU A 119 -16.95 2.35 -2.12
CA GLU A 119 -17.38 1.90 -0.80
C GLU A 119 -17.46 3.06 0.21
N PRO A 120 -18.62 3.73 0.35
CA PRO A 120 -18.77 4.87 1.27
C PRO A 120 -18.40 4.54 2.71
N VAL A 121 -18.63 3.31 3.15
CA VAL A 121 -18.28 2.88 4.51
C VAL A 121 -16.79 2.96 4.77
N ILE A 122 -15.95 2.71 3.78
CA ILE A 122 -14.50 2.84 3.89
C ILE A 122 -14.07 4.31 3.99
N HIS A 123 -14.78 5.21 3.33
CA HIS A 123 -14.46 6.65 3.35
C HIS A 123 -14.96 7.35 4.62
N PHE A 124 -16.17 7.05 5.05
CA PHE A 124 -16.88 7.82 6.05
C PHE A 124 -17.25 7.03 7.30
N GLY A 125 -17.08 5.71 7.28
CA GLY A 125 -17.40 4.84 8.41
C GLY A 125 -16.48 5.10 9.61
N LYS A 126 -17.00 4.86 10.81
CA LYS A 126 -16.19 4.86 12.02
C LYS A 126 -15.32 3.61 12.09
N THR A 127 -14.17 3.72 12.69
CA THR A 127 -13.33 2.55 12.98
C THR A 127 -13.68 1.99 14.35
N MET A 128 -14.06 0.72 14.39
CA MET A 128 -14.14 -0.05 15.63
C MET A 128 -13.11 -1.18 15.55
N HIS A 129 -12.27 -1.32 16.59
CA HIS A 129 -11.20 -2.29 16.57
C HIS A 129 -10.95 -2.90 17.95
N TYR A 130 -10.35 -4.08 17.97
CA TYR A 130 -10.10 -4.84 19.18
C TYR A 130 -8.61 -5.09 19.37
N ALA A 131 -8.18 -5.24 20.64
CA ALA A 131 -6.80 -5.61 20.94
C ALA A 131 -6.44 -6.94 20.25
N PRO A 132 -5.29 -7.00 19.55
CA PRO A 132 -4.87 -8.22 18.89
C PRO A 132 -4.69 -9.37 19.88
N GLN A 133 -5.19 -10.54 19.52
CA GLN A 133 -5.01 -11.80 20.27
C GLN A 133 -4.61 -12.91 19.29
N ASN A 134 -3.68 -13.77 19.72
CA ASN A 134 -3.23 -14.92 18.92
C ASN A 134 -2.85 -14.54 17.48
N GLU A 135 -2.15 -13.41 17.31
CA GLU A 135 -1.73 -12.87 16.01
C GLU A 135 -2.88 -12.45 15.08
N VAL A 136 -4.10 -12.38 15.59
CA VAL A 136 -5.28 -11.87 14.85
C VAL A 136 -5.59 -10.46 15.32
N TYR A 137 -5.79 -9.55 14.36
CA TYR A 137 -6.28 -8.20 14.57
C TYR A 137 -7.60 -8.01 13.85
N VAL A 138 -8.64 -7.63 14.59
CA VAL A 138 -10.00 -7.43 14.08
C VAL A 138 -10.36 -5.96 14.14
N TYR A 139 -10.84 -5.42 13.04
CA TYR A 139 -11.41 -4.08 12.96
C TYR A 139 -12.58 -4.05 11.97
N PHE A 140 -13.44 -3.07 12.14
CA PHE A 140 -14.63 -2.80 11.33
C PHE A 140 -14.60 -1.35 10.83
N ARG A 141 -15.20 -1.19 9.68
CA ARG A 141 -15.47 0.12 9.08
C ARG A 141 -16.97 0.29 8.91
#